data_521d91f8c5f908b668d00b6208bc578b
#
_entry.id   521d91f8c5f908b668d00b6208bc578b
#
_cell.length_a   1.000
_cell.length_b   1.000
_cell.length_c   1.000
_cell.angle_alpha   90.00
_cell.angle_beta   90.00
_cell.angle_gamma   90.00
#
_symmetry.space_group_name_H-M   'P 1'
#
loop_
_entity.id
_entity.type
_entity.pdbx_description
1 polymer ?
#
loop_
_entity_poly.entity_id
_entity_poly.type
_entity_poly.pdbx_seq_one_letter_code
_entity_poly.pdbx_strand_id
1 'polypeptide(L)'
;TEGKQGDEKWGCIQEPEQLEETLGNLGITKDKEIILIGETLDGWGDDARLLWELRAAGYEDVKMVDGGWKALKDSGIKTQFLASKPEPAEVKIDEIDYSHVMTTEELQKNYDEYKIVDVRTDEEYEGAILYDEAKGGHLPGAIHIRYTDLFDDAGYLKSNEELTKMFEDAGLSKDDEIVTYCTGGIRSAYTQLVMEMCGFEHTYNYDQSFWRWAVVGDVEK
;
A
#
# COMPACT_ATOMS: atom_id res chain seq x y z
N THR A 1 12.74 -2.07 -7.51
CA THR A 1 12.45 -3.52 -7.44
C THR A 1 13.34 -4.28 -8.40
N GLU A 2 13.87 -5.45 -7.97
CA GLU A 2 14.67 -6.32 -8.81
C GLU A 2 13.80 -7.39 -9.47
N GLY A 3 14.14 -7.79 -10.71
CA GLY A 3 13.44 -8.86 -11.43
C GLY A 3 12.21 -8.37 -12.21
N LYS A 4 11.23 -9.26 -12.36
CA LYS A 4 9.94 -9.02 -13.03
C LYS A 4 8.78 -9.43 -12.12
N GLN A 5 7.57 -9.05 -12.50
CA GLN A 5 6.33 -9.43 -11.81
C GLN A 5 6.30 -10.92 -11.48
N GLY A 6 6.01 -11.24 -10.22
CA GLY A 6 5.99 -12.60 -9.69
C GLY A 6 7.33 -13.15 -9.20
N ASP A 7 8.44 -12.49 -9.45
CA ASP A 7 9.72 -12.85 -8.85
C ASP A 7 9.75 -12.51 -7.35
N GLU A 8 10.59 -13.19 -6.58
CA GLU A 8 10.64 -13.13 -5.12
C GLU A 8 10.94 -11.72 -4.57
N LYS A 9 11.75 -10.93 -5.27
CA LYS A 9 12.11 -9.56 -4.85
C LYS A 9 11.28 -8.46 -5.53
N TRP A 10 10.33 -8.83 -6.39
CA TRP A 10 9.49 -7.85 -7.05
C TRP A 10 8.44 -7.27 -6.08
N GLY A 11 8.32 -5.95 -6.06
CA GLY A 11 7.36 -5.25 -5.19
C GLY A 11 7.82 -5.04 -3.75
N CYS A 12 8.92 -5.64 -3.31
CA CYS A 12 9.44 -5.48 -1.96
C CYS A 12 10.07 -4.11 -1.72
N ILE A 13 10.14 -3.70 -0.45
CA ILE A 13 10.95 -2.55 -0.04
C ILE A 13 12.38 -2.76 -0.52
N GLN A 14 13.01 -1.68 -0.99
CA GLN A 14 14.41 -1.70 -1.40
C GLN A 14 15.35 -1.88 -0.20
N GLU A 15 16.50 -2.50 -0.45
CA GLU A 15 17.57 -2.56 0.55
C GLU A 15 18.00 -1.14 0.97
N PRO A 16 18.44 -0.94 2.22
CA PRO A 16 18.77 0.38 2.76
C PRO A 16 19.66 1.23 1.84
N GLU A 17 20.70 0.65 1.27
CA GLU A 17 21.67 1.36 0.42
C GLU A 17 21.04 1.86 -0.88
N GLN A 18 20.13 1.09 -1.48
CA GLN A 18 19.42 1.49 -2.70
C GLN A 18 18.41 2.60 -2.41
N LEU A 19 17.74 2.50 -1.25
CA LEU A 19 16.78 3.51 -0.81
C LEU A 19 17.48 4.82 -0.43
N GLU A 20 18.65 4.76 0.25
CA GLU A 20 19.51 5.91 0.52
C GLU A 20 19.89 6.65 -0.78
N GLU A 21 20.34 5.91 -1.81
CA GLU A 21 20.68 6.48 -3.10
C GLU A 21 19.47 7.14 -3.76
N THR A 22 18.33 6.46 -3.78
CA THR A 22 17.10 6.95 -4.42
C THR A 22 16.61 8.22 -3.74
N LEU A 23 16.45 8.22 -2.42
CA LEU A 23 15.96 9.36 -1.65
C LEU A 23 16.98 10.49 -1.63
N GLY A 24 18.27 10.16 -1.55
CA GLY A 24 19.36 11.12 -1.64
C GLY A 24 19.37 11.90 -2.96
N ASN A 25 19.19 11.22 -4.08
CA ASN A 25 19.10 11.86 -5.41
C ASN A 25 17.88 12.78 -5.54
N LEU A 26 16.81 12.52 -4.79
CA LEU A 26 15.59 13.33 -4.73
C LEU A 26 15.65 14.42 -3.64
N GLY A 27 16.69 14.43 -2.80
CA GLY A 27 16.84 15.39 -1.70
C GLY A 27 15.79 15.22 -0.60
N ILE A 28 15.26 13.99 -0.45
CA ILE A 28 14.27 13.62 0.56
C ILE A 28 15.01 13.20 1.82
N THR A 29 15.07 14.08 2.81
CA THR A 29 15.81 13.91 4.06
C THR A 29 14.87 13.85 5.27
N LYS A 30 15.30 13.17 6.36
CA LYS A 30 14.48 12.97 7.58
C LYS A 30 14.23 14.25 8.39
N ASP A 31 14.97 15.32 8.13
CA ASP A 31 14.84 16.62 8.82
C ASP A 31 13.78 17.55 8.20
N LYS A 32 13.11 17.10 7.15
CA LYS A 32 12.08 17.87 6.44
C LYS A 32 10.71 17.22 6.57
N GLU A 33 9.67 18.07 6.66
CA GLU A 33 8.30 17.61 6.45
C GLU A 33 8.13 17.17 4.98
N ILE A 34 7.59 15.98 4.79
CA ILE A 34 7.31 15.42 3.47
C ILE A 34 5.80 15.35 3.28
N ILE A 35 5.31 15.97 2.22
CA ILE A 35 3.90 15.94 1.86
C ILE A 35 3.76 15.19 0.54
N LEU A 36 3.09 14.05 0.58
CA LEU A 36 2.83 13.19 -0.56
C LEU A 36 1.47 13.53 -1.18
N ILE A 37 1.41 13.50 -2.49
CA ILE A 37 0.21 13.85 -3.25
C ILE A 37 0.00 12.78 -4.29
N GLY A 38 -1.09 12.03 -4.16
CA GLY A 38 -1.49 10.99 -5.11
C GLY A 38 -2.80 11.29 -5.81
N GLU A 39 -3.28 10.30 -6.53
CA GLU A 39 -4.64 10.24 -7.07
C GLU A 39 -5.39 9.16 -6.29
N THR A 40 -6.59 9.46 -5.82
CA THR A 40 -7.38 8.54 -4.99
C THR A 40 -8.19 7.56 -5.85
N LEU A 41 -9.31 7.99 -6.42
CA LEU A 41 -10.21 7.10 -7.19
C LEU A 41 -9.65 6.66 -8.55
N ASP A 42 -8.90 7.56 -9.21
CA ASP A 42 -8.31 7.32 -10.54
C ASP A 42 -6.86 6.79 -10.47
N GLY A 43 -6.32 6.62 -9.25
CA GLY A 43 -4.98 6.11 -8.99
C GLY A 43 -4.97 4.78 -8.26
N TRP A 44 -3.78 4.40 -7.82
CA TRP A 44 -3.56 3.16 -7.07
C TRP A 44 -3.10 3.40 -5.63
N GLY A 45 -3.04 4.67 -5.17
CA GLY A 45 -2.56 5.00 -3.84
C GLY A 45 -1.03 4.96 -3.72
N ASP A 46 -0.34 5.38 -4.78
CA ASP A 46 1.13 5.41 -4.82
C ASP A 46 1.73 6.31 -3.72
N ASP A 47 1.03 7.37 -3.35
CA ASP A 47 1.39 8.25 -2.25
C ASP A 47 1.39 7.52 -0.89
N ALA A 48 0.38 6.70 -0.62
CA ALA A 48 0.35 5.90 0.59
C ALA A 48 1.39 4.79 0.57
N ARG A 49 1.63 4.16 -0.57
CA ARG A 49 2.72 3.19 -0.69
C ARG A 49 4.06 3.85 -0.35
N LEU A 50 4.31 5.05 -0.85
CA LEU A 50 5.52 5.79 -0.53
C LEU A 50 5.58 6.24 0.93
N LEU A 51 4.44 6.67 1.53
CA LEU A 51 4.35 6.97 2.95
C LEU A 51 4.72 5.75 3.79
N TRP A 52 4.17 4.60 3.44
CA TRP A 52 4.41 3.33 4.12
C TRP A 52 5.91 2.95 4.06
N GLU A 53 6.56 3.06 2.89
CA GLU A 53 8.00 2.80 2.74
C GLU A 53 8.87 3.81 3.51
N LEU A 54 8.52 5.10 3.48
CA LEU A 54 9.24 6.12 4.21
C LEU A 54 9.13 5.94 5.73
N ARG A 55 7.95 5.56 6.24
CA ARG A 55 7.80 5.22 7.66
C ARG A 55 8.66 4.02 8.04
N ALA A 56 8.65 2.96 7.24
CA ALA A 56 9.52 1.80 7.45
C ALA A 56 11.02 2.17 7.45
N ALA A 57 11.42 3.17 6.65
CA ALA A 57 12.79 3.71 6.62
C ALA A 57 13.10 4.72 7.75
N GLY A 58 12.17 4.92 8.69
CA GLY A 58 12.35 5.79 9.86
C GLY A 58 12.11 7.28 9.62
N TYR A 59 11.28 7.64 8.63
CA TYR A 59 10.81 9.02 8.44
C TYR A 59 9.55 9.25 9.27
N GLU A 60 9.60 10.19 10.21
CA GLU A 60 8.50 10.46 11.15
C GLU A 60 7.52 11.53 10.65
N ASP A 61 8.00 12.54 9.92
CA ASP A 61 7.16 13.67 9.46
C ASP A 61 6.78 13.53 7.99
N VAL A 62 6.00 12.48 7.70
CA VAL A 62 5.46 12.19 6.36
C VAL A 62 3.95 12.25 6.41
N LYS A 63 3.36 13.01 5.51
CA LYS A 63 1.91 13.23 5.41
C LYS A 63 1.42 13.02 4.00
N MET A 64 0.14 12.71 3.87
CA MET A 64 -0.57 12.65 2.59
C MET A 64 -1.65 13.72 2.53
N VAL A 65 -2.01 14.11 1.32
CA VAL A 65 -3.15 15.00 1.09
C VAL A 65 -4.40 14.15 0.87
N ASP A 66 -5.34 14.23 1.81
CA ASP A 66 -6.67 13.64 1.65
C ASP A 66 -7.40 14.24 0.45
N GLY A 67 -7.98 13.41 -0.42
CA GLY A 67 -8.52 13.81 -1.71
C GLY A 67 -7.46 14.10 -2.79
N GLY A 68 -6.18 13.90 -2.47
CA GLY A 68 -5.05 13.91 -3.39
C GLY A 68 -4.91 15.18 -4.24
N TRP A 69 -4.45 14.98 -5.46
CA TRP A 69 -4.20 16.09 -6.40
C TRP A 69 -5.46 16.90 -6.75
N LYS A 70 -6.62 16.24 -6.80
CA LYS A 70 -7.90 16.92 -7.04
C LYS A 70 -8.22 17.92 -5.93
N ALA A 71 -8.11 17.51 -4.68
CA ALA A 71 -8.37 18.39 -3.52
C ALA A 71 -7.44 19.60 -3.50
N LEU A 72 -6.16 19.40 -3.82
CA LEU A 72 -5.21 20.52 -3.93
C LEU A 72 -5.58 21.50 -5.04
N LYS A 73 -5.97 21.05 -6.20
CA LYS A 73 -6.42 21.92 -7.28
C LYS A 73 -7.66 22.72 -6.88
N ASP A 74 -8.63 22.07 -6.27
CA ASP A 74 -9.88 22.68 -5.83
C ASP A 74 -9.67 23.71 -4.69
N SER A 75 -8.61 23.53 -3.88
CA SER A 75 -8.20 24.52 -2.86
C SER A 75 -7.59 25.81 -3.42
N GLY A 76 -7.34 25.87 -4.73
CA GLY A 76 -6.77 27.03 -5.42
C GLY A 76 -5.25 27.15 -5.31
N ILE A 77 -4.55 26.10 -4.92
CA ILE A 77 -3.08 26.07 -4.96
C ILE A 77 -2.60 26.33 -6.39
N LYS A 78 -1.66 27.26 -6.52
CA LYS A 78 -1.06 27.58 -7.82
C LYS A 78 -0.04 26.52 -8.20
N THR A 79 -0.21 25.97 -9.38
CA THR A 79 0.72 25.02 -9.97
C THR A 79 1.62 25.70 -10.99
N GLN A 80 2.80 25.13 -11.23
CA GLN A 80 3.70 25.57 -12.28
C GLN A 80 3.96 24.44 -13.28
N PHE A 81 4.22 24.80 -14.53
CA PHE A 81 4.49 23.84 -15.60
C PHE A 81 5.89 23.21 -15.53
N LEU A 82 6.83 23.92 -14.93
CA LEU A 82 8.21 23.44 -14.84
C LEU A 82 8.40 22.63 -13.59
N ALA A 83 8.86 21.39 -13.75
CA ALA A 83 9.29 20.56 -12.63
C ALA A 83 10.46 21.26 -11.90
N SER A 84 10.41 21.29 -10.58
CA SER A 84 11.58 21.65 -9.79
C SER A 84 12.62 20.52 -9.92
N LYS A 85 13.88 20.91 -10.06
CA LYS A 85 14.97 19.94 -9.97
C LYS A 85 15.34 19.81 -8.50
N PRO A 86 15.22 18.63 -7.88
CA PRO A 86 15.64 18.47 -6.51
C PRO A 86 17.17 18.63 -6.38
N GLU A 87 17.63 19.18 -5.27
CA GLU A 87 19.04 19.19 -4.91
C GLU A 87 19.36 17.88 -4.17
N PRO A 88 20.29 17.06 -4.65
CA PRO A 88 20.69 15.86 -3.95
C PRO A 88 21.20 16.14 -2.54
N ALA A 89 20.92 15.21 -1.62
CA ALA A 89 21.35 15.28 -0.22
C ALA A 89 21.90 13.91 0.22
N GLU A 90 22.67 13.91 1.32
CA GLU A 90 23.08 12.68 1.97
C GLU A 90 21.91 12.16 2.81
N VAL A 91 21.53 10.90 2.59
CA VAL A 91 20.49 10.19 3.35
C VAL A 91 21.10 8.98 4.01
N LYS A 92 20.69 8.69 5.24
CA LYS A 92 21.14 7.53 6.02
C LYS A 92 19.92 6.76 6.53
N ILE A 93 19.90 5.44 6.26
CA ILE A 93 18.87 4.51 6.71
C ILE A 93 19.61 3.40 7.47
N ASP A 94 19.54 3.44 8.80
CA ASP A 94 20.26 2.50 9.65
C ASP A 94 19.61 1.10 9.61
N GLU A 95 18.28 1.06 9.56
CA GLU A 95 17.49 -0.17 9.49
C GLU A 95 16.12 0.10 8.83
N ILE A 96 15.51 -0.95 8.31
CA ILE A 96 14.11 -0.93 7.84
C ILE A 96 13.24 -1.63 8.88
N ASP A 97 12.14 -0.99 9.26
CA ASP A 97 11.12 -1.61 10.09
C ASP A 97 10.19 -2.48 9.23
N TYR A 98 10.29 -3.79 9.41
CA TYR A 98 9.48 -4.79 8.72
C TYR A 98 8.23 -5.22 9.51
N SER A 99 7.89 -4.55 10.62
CA SER A 99 6.79 -4.95 11.51
C SER A 99 5.42 -5.02 10.83
N HIS A 100 5.21 -4.25 9.76
CA HIS A 100 3.98 -4.24 8.97
C HIS A 100 4.14 -4.88 7.58
N VAL A 101 5.21 -5.62 7.35
CA VAL A 101 5.47 -6.34 6.10
C VAL A 101 5.08 -7.80 6.25
N MET A 102 4.25 -8.31 5.33
CA MET A 102 4.01 -9.74 5.17
C MET A 102 4.85 -10.30 4.03
N THR A 103 5.64 -11.32 4.32
CA THR A 103 6.38 -12.06 3.29
C THR A 103 5.57 -13.26 2.77
N THR A 104 5.92 -13.75 1.58
CA THR A 104 5.29 -14.96 1.04
C THR A 104 5.53 -16.18 1.92
N GLU A 105 6.75 -16.34 2.45
CA GLU A 105 7.09 -17.47 3.30
C GLU A 105 6.30 -17.48 4.61
N GLU A 106 6.19 -16.32 5.25
CA GLU A 106 5.46 -16.19 6.50
C GLU A 106 3.97 -16.44 6.28
N LEU A 107 3.40 -15.84 5.22
CA LEU A 107 2.00 -16.03 4.87
C LEU A 107 1.67 -17.49 4.55
N GLN A 108 2.51 -18.18 3.77
CA GLN A 108 2.31 -19.61 3.45
C GLN A 108 2.42 -20.51 4.67
N LYS A 109 3.33 -20.18 5.58
CA LYS A 109 3.59 -20.99 6.78
C LYS A 109 2.46 -20.92 7.80
N ASN A 110 1.87 -19.73 7.99
CA ASN A 110 0.90 -19.45 9.06
C ASN A 110 -0.44 -18.93 8.49
N TYR A 111 -0.81 -19.36 7.29
CA TYR A 111 -1.95 -18.84 6.53
C TYR A 111 -3.27 -18.78 7.34
N ASP A 112 -3.55 -19.82 8.09
CA ASP A 112 -4.79 -19.96 8.88
C ASP A 112 -4.84 -19.02 10.11
N GLU A 113 -3.73 -18.37 10.46
CA GLU A 113 -3.66 -17.41 11.56
C GLU A 113 -4.13 -16.01 11.14
N TYR A 114 -4.20 -15.75 9.84
CA TYR A 114 -4.49 -14.42 9.29
C TYR A 114 -5.89 -14.31 8.70
N LYS A 115 -6.47 -13.12 8.84
CA LYS A 115 -7.59 -12.66 8.01
C LYS A 115 -7.02 -12.02 6.75
N ILE A 116 -7.28 -12.61 5.60
CA ILE A 116 -6.75 -12.15 4.32
C ILE A 116 -7.75 -11.20 3.68
N VAL A 117 -7.30 -10.00 3.29
CA VAL A 117 -8.15 -8.98 2.67
C VAL A 117 -7.64 -8.67 1.26
N ASP A 118 -8.46 -8.97 0.27
CA ASP A 118 -8.25 -8.59 -1.13
C ASP A 118 -8.82 -7.19 -1.38
N VAL A 119 -7.97 -6.25 -1.79
CA VAL A 119 -8.39 -4.86 -2.03
C VAL A 119 -8.47 -4.51 -3.53
N ARG A 120 -8.44 -5.51 -4.40
CA ARG A 120 -8.54 -5.34 -5.85
C ARG A 120 -9.96 -5.05 -6.30
N THR A 121 -10.15 -4.87 -7.59
CA THR A 121 -11.47 -4.71 -8.19
C THR A 121 -12.28 -6.03 -8.18
N ASP A 122 -13.61 -5.93 -8.35
CA ASP A 122 -14.48 -7.11 -8.46
C ASP A 122 -13.99 -8.06 -9.56
N GLU A 123 -13.59 -7.50 -10.71
CA GLU A 123 -13.12 -8.28 -11.87
C GLU A 123 -11.83 -9.04 -11.56
N GLU A 124 -10.86 -8.42 -10.87
CA GLU A 124 -9.61 -9.07 -10.45
C GLU A 124 -9.90 -10.19 -9.43
N TYR A 125 -10.78 -9.94 -8.47
CA TYR A 125 -11.19 -10.91 -7.45
C TYR A 125 -11.87 -12.12 -8.08
N GLU A 126 -12.78 -11.92 -9.03
CA GLU A 126 -13.50 -12.96 -9.76
C GLU A 126 -12.63 -13.72 -10.79
N GLY A 127 -11.39 -13.30 -10.99
CA GLY A 127 -10.40 -14.06 -11.75
C GLY A 127 -9.99 -13.48 -13.10
N ALA A 128 -10.28 -12.20 -13.37
CA ALA A 128 -9.67 -11.53 -14.51
C ALA A 128 -8.15 -11.41 -14.33
N ILE A 129 -7.42 -11.55 -15.44
CA ILE A 129 -5.98 -11.32 -15.52
C ILE A 129 -5.80 -9.99 -16.26
N LEU A 130 -5.50 -8.92 -15.52
CA LEU A 130 -5.43 -7.56 -16.06
C LEU A 130 -4.01 -7.01 -16.14
N TYR A 131 -3.09 -7.59 -15.38
CA TYR A 131 -1.72 -7.09 -15.19
C TYR A 131 -0.68 -8.20 -15.33
N ASP A 132 -0.89 -9.15 -16.26
CA ASP A 132 0.00 -10.27 -16.57
C ASP A 132 0.26 -11.22 -15.39
N GLU A 133 -0.73 -11.41 -14.49
CA GLU A 133 -0.67 -12.38 -13.40
C GLU A 133 -0.61 -13.81 -13.94
N ALA A 134 0.13 -14.70 -13.28
CA ALA A 134 0.30 -16.10 -13.70
C ALA A 134 -1.00 -16.91 -13.65
N LYS A 135 -1.94 -16.52 -12.79
CA LYS A 135 -3.29 -17.10 -12.63
C LYS A 135 -4.27 -16.00 -12.30
N GLY A 136 -5.55 -16.17 -12.65
CA GLY A 136 -6.66 -15.35 -12.17
C GLY A 136 -7.34 -16.00 -10.97
N GLY A 137 -7.97 -15.20 -10.12
CA GLY A 137 -8.65 -15.58 -8.87
C GLY A 137 -8.17 -14.74 -7.69
N HIS A 138 -8.38 -15.25 -6.48
CA HIS A 138 -7.99 -14.61 -5.23
C HIS A 138 -7.34 -15.61 -4.26
N LEU A 139 -6.72 -15.14 -3.20
CA LEU A 139 -6.18 -15.99 -2.14
C LEU A 139 -7.33 -16.73 -1.44
N PRO A 140 -7.15 -18.03 -1.08
CA PRO A 140 -8.23 -18.83 -0.49
C PRO A 140 -8.86 -18.19 0.74
N GLY A 141 -10.19 -18.04 0.73
CA GLY A 141 -10.94 -17.45 1.84
C GLY A 141 -10.74 -15.95 2.04
N ALA A 142 -10.18 -15.24 1.10
CA ALA A 142 -9.96 -13.80 1.21
C ALA A 142 -11.28 -13.02 1.31
N ILE A 143 -11.33 -12.10 2.25
CA ILE A 143 -12.41 -11.11 2.40
C ILE A 143 -12.19 -10.03 1.34
N HIS A 144 -13.22 -9.72 0.56
CA HIS A 144 -13.11 -8.70 -0.50
C HIS A 144 -13.59 -7.33 -0.01
N ILE A 145 -12.68 -6.36 0.03
CA ILE A 145 -12.96 -4.94 0.34
C ILE A 145 -12.18 -4.11 -0.66
N ARG A 146 -12.84 -3.53 -1.65
CA ARG A 146 -12.14 -2.80 -2.70
C ARG A 146 -11.45 -1.55 -2.14
N TYR A 147 -10.25 -1.27 -2.62
CA TYR A 147 -9.52 -0.03 -2.32
C TYR A 147 -10.39 1.22 -2.51
N THR A 148 -11.20 1.26 -3.58
CA THR A 148 -12.08 2.40 -3.88
C THR A 148 -13.21 2.57 -2.86
N ASP A 149 -13.58 1.55 -2.09
CA ASP A 149 -14.59 1.63 -1.05
C ASP A 149 -14.15 2.44 0.18
N LEU A 150 -12.86 2.74 0.29
CA LEU A 150 -12.31 3.61 1.33
C LEU A 150 -12.73 5.08 1.17
N PHE A 151 -13.11 5.49 -0.02
CA PHE A 151 -13.36 6.89 -0.38
C PHE A 151 -14.83 7.19 -0.58
N ASP A 152 -15.17 8.46 -0.43
CA ASP A 152 -16.44 9.01 -0.89
C ASP A 152 -16.39 9.30 -2.42
N ASP A 153 -17.52 9.74 -2.98
CA ASP A 153 -17.65 10.06 -4.42
C ASP A 153 -16.74 11.23 -4.87
N ALA A 154 -16.25 12.03 -3.94
CA ALA A 154 -15.33 13.14 -4.23
C ALA A 154 -13.86 12.73 -4.13
N GLY A 155 -13.56 11.52 -3.66
CA GLY A 155 -12.23 10.97 -3.51
C GLY A 155 -11.57 11.27 -2.17
N TYR A 156 -12.32 11.77 -1.18
CA TYR A 156 -11.83 11.90 0.19
C TYR A 156 -12.04 10.59 0.95
N LEU A 157 -11.15 10.30 1.89
CA LEU A 157 -11.37 9.18 2.82
C LEU A 157 -12.69 9.36 3.56
N LYS A 158 -13.44 8.28 3.69
CA LYS A 158 -14.57 8.22 4.60
C LYS A 158 -14.11 8.46 6.03
N SER A 159 -15.02 8.84 6.90
CA SER A 159 -14.70 9.04 8.33
C SER A 159 -14.17 7.74 8.97
N ASN A 160 -13.35 7.86 10.01
CA ASN A 160 -12.85 6.70 10.75
C ASN A 160 -13.99 5.81 11.28
N GLU A 161 -15.14 6.41 11.64
CA GLU A 161 -16.31 5.65 12.08
C GLU A 161 -16.92 4.81 10.96
N GLU A 162 -17.08 5.38 9.77
CA GLU A 162 -17.61 4.68 8.59
C GLU A 162 -16.65 3.58 8.12
N LEU A 163 -15.35 3.86 8.11
CA LEU A 163 -14.31 2.89 7.73
C LEU A 163 -14.24 1.74 8.74
N THR A 164 -14.20 2.05 10.04
CA THR A 164 -14.20 1.01 11.10
C THR A 164 -15.43 0.12 10.95
N LYS A 165 -16.62 0.72 10.79
CA LYS A 165 -17.85 -0.03 10.59
C LYS A 165 -17.80 -0.91 9.34
N MET A 166 -17.25 -0.43 8.24
CA MET A 166 -17.12 -1.19 6.99
C MET A 166 -16.23 -2.42 7.19
N PHE A 167 -15.10 -2.29 7.89
CA PHE A 167 -14.23 -3.41 8.21
C PHE A 167 -14.90 -4.43 9.15
N GLU A 168 -15.58 -3.95 10.19
CA GLU A 168 -16.31 -4.81 11.12
C GLU A 168 -17.50 -5.53 10.45
N ASP A 169 -18.26 -4.86 9.58
CA ASP A 169 -19.35 -5.46 8.80
C ASP A 169 -18.82 -6.55 7.83
N ALA A 170 -17.60 -6.43 7.37
CA ALA A 170 -16.92 -7.45 6.57
C ALA A 170 -16.40 -8.64 7.41
N GLY A 171 -16.56 -8.61 8.72
CA GLY A 171 -16.18 -9.69 9.64
C GLY A 171 -14.77 -9.58 10.20
N LEU A 172 -14.17 -8.39 10.15
CA LEU A 172 -12.88 -8.11 10.78
C LEU A 172 -13.05 -7.54 12.19
N SER A 173 -12.15 -7.89 13.08
CA SER A 173 -12.03 -7.35 14.43
C SER A 173 -10.68 -6.67 14.62
N LYS A 174 -10.61 -5.72 15.55
CA LYS A 174 -9.34 -5.02 15.88
C LYS A 174 -8.28 -5.94 16.49
N ASP A 175 -8.71 -7.08 17.01
CA ASP A 175 -7.82 -8.10 17.61
C ASP A 175 -7.35 -9.14 16.56
N ASP A 176 -7.83 -9.07 15.31
CA ASP A 176 -7.42 -9.99 14.24
C ASP A 176 -6.05 -9.64 13.70
N GLU A 177 -5.27 -10.67 13.33
CA GLU A 177 -4.07 -10.54 12.50
C GLU A 177 -4.49 -10.41 11.03
N ILE A 178 -4.38 -9.23 10.43
CA ILE A 178 -4.95 -8.91 9.12
C ILE A 178 -3.86 -8.68 8.08
N VAL A 179 -3.92 -9.42 6.99
CA VAL A 179 -3.03 -9.25 5.84
C VAL A 179 -3.81 -8.66 4.68
N THR A 180 -3.41 -7.48 4.23
CA THR A 180 -3.95 -6.86 3.03
C THR A 180 -3.08 -7.19 1.82
N TYR A 181 -3.69 -7.46 0.67
CA TYR A 181 -2.99 -7.62 -0.60
C TYR A 181 -3.77 -7.00 -1.75
N CYS A 182 -3.05 -6.63 -2.82
CA CYS A 182 -3.64 -6.26 -4.10
C CYS A 182 -2.94 -7.01 -5.23
N THR A 183 -2.65 -6.38 -6.36
CA THR A 183 -1.87 -7.01 -7.42
C THR A 183 -0.38 -6.95 -7.14
N GLY A 184 0.14 -5.80 -6.71
CA GLY A 184 1.58 -5.57 -6.46
C GLY A 184 1.91 -4.76 -5.22
N GLY A 185 1.06 -4.74 -4.18
CA GLY A 185 1.39 -4.18 -2.86
C GLY A 185 1.12 -2.68 -2.69
N ILE A 186 0.56 -1.98 -3.68
CA ILE A 186 0.35 -0.51 -3.63
C ILE A 186 -0.99 -0.18 -2.95
N ARG A 187 -2.13 -0.60 -3.52
CA ARG A 187 -3.47 -0.38 -2.95
C ARG A 187 -3.61 -1.00 -1.56
N SER A 188 -2.95 -2.13 -1.34
CA SER A 188 -2.96 -2.81 -0.05
C SER A 188 -2.17 -2.07 1.02
N ALA A 189 -1.04 -1.43 0.70
CA ALA A 189 -0.35 -0.56 1.64
C ALA A 189 -1.22 0.63 2.08
N TYR A 190 -1.97 1.23 1.15
CA TYR A 190 -2.94 2.27 1.50
C TYR A 190 -4.00 1.74 2.48
N THR A 191 -4.60 0.58 2.16
CA THR A 191 -5.65 -0.02 3.01
C THR A 191 -5.10 -0.38 4.39
N GLN A 192 -3.88 -0.92 4.47
CA GLN A 192 -3.21 -1.22 5.74
C GLN A 192 -3.05 0.04 6.61
N LEU A 193 -2.57 1.15 6.03
CA LEU A 193 -2.44 2.43 6.74
C LEU A 193 -3.81 2.97 7.22
N VAL A 194 -4.87 2.81 6.42
CA VAL A 194 -6.22 3.21 6.81
C VAL A 194 -6.76 2.33 7.94
N MET A 195 -6.51 1.03 7.92
CA MET A 195 -6.87 0.13 9.02
C MET A 195 -6.14 0.52 10.31
N GLU A 196 -4.84 0.80 10.25
CA GLU A 196 -4.06 1.29 11.39
C GLU A 196 -4.66 2.60 11.94
N MET A 197 -5.00 3.56 11.06
CA MET A 197 -5.67 4.82 11.45
C MET A 197 -7.01 4.58 12.15
N CYS A 198 -7.73 3.51 11.80
CA CYS A 198 -8.98 3.09 12.44
C CYS A 198 -8.77 2.27 13.72
N GLY A 199 -7.53 2.01 14.12
CA GLY A 199 -7.17 1.29 15.34
C GLY A 199 -7.14 -0.23 15.22
N PHE A 200 -6.91 -0.76 14.02
CA PHE A 200 -6.55 -2.16 13.78
C PHE A 200 -5.02 -2.24 13.86
N GLU A 201 -4.47 -2.69 14.98
CA GLU A 201 -3.03 -2.59 15.26
C GLU A 201 -2.21 -3.71 14.61
N HIS A 202 -2.84 -4.87 14.37
CA HIS A 202 -2.18 -6.06 13.81
C HIS A 202 -2.46 -6.19 12.31
N THR A 203 -1.96 -5.23 11.54
CA THR A 203 -2.20 -5.17 10.09
C THR A 203 -0.90 -5.19 9.31
N TYR A 204 -0.88 -5.95 8.22
CA TYR A 204 0.30 -6.19 7.41
C TYR A 204 -0.02 -5.97 5.93
N ASN A 205 0.90 -5.34 5.23
CA ASN A 205 0.87 -5.29 3.76
C ASN A 205 1.64 -6.48 3.20
N TYR A 206 0.98 -7.30 2.39
CA TYR A 206 1.68 -8.32 1.60
C TYR A 206 2.31 -7.67 0.37
N ASP A 207 3.58 -7.35 0.48
CA ASP A 207 4.35 -6.56 -0.49
C ASP A 207 4.35 -7.14 -1.89
N GLN A 208 4.69 -8.41 -2.03
CA GLN A 208 4.76 -9.12 -3.30
C GLN A 208 3.38 -9.39 -3.89
N SER A 209 2.35 -9.39 -3.05
CA SER A 209 0.91 -9.45 -3.39
C SER A 209 0.54 -10.57 -4.36
N PHE A 210 -0.52 -10.36 -5.14
CA PHE A 210 -1.08 -11.39 -6.02
C PHE A 210 -0.13 -11.80 -7.15
N TRP A 211 0.74 -10.91 -7.64
CA TRP A 211 1.73 -11.29 -8.64
C TRP A 211 2.61 -12.45 -8.16
N ARG A 212 3.06 -12.41 -6.92
CA ARG A 212 3.86 -13.50 -6.34
C ARG A 212 2.99 -14.69 -5.99
N TRP A 213 1.86 -14.46 -5.31
CA TRP A 213 0.97 -15.54 -4.88
C TRP A 213 0.47 -16.38 -6.05
N ALA A 214 0.09 -15.76 -7.16
CA ALA A 214 -0.36 -16.45 -8.38
C ALA A 214 0.69 -17.41 -8.98
N VAL A 215 1.96 -17.24 -8.65
CA VAL A 215 3.03 -18.16 -9.06
C VAL A 215 3.17 -19.33 -8.09
N VAL A 216 3.10 -19.09 -6.78
CA VAL A 216 3.53 -20.05 -5.75
C VAL A 216 2.39 -20.61 -4.89
N GLY A 217 1.22 -19.97 -4.89
CA GLY A 217 0.07 -20.34 -4.04
C GLY A 217 -1.10 -20.91 -4.81
N ASP A 218 -2.08 -21.42 -4.07
CA ASP A 218 -3.38 -21.80 -4.60
C ASP A 218 -4.31 -20.58 -4.71
N VAL A 219 -5.27 -20.63 -5.61
CA VAL A 219 -6.24 -19.56 -5.85
C VAL A 219 -7.66 -20.11 -5.89
N GLU A 220 -8.61 -19.29 -5.46
CA GLU A 220 -10.05 -19.50 -5.61
C GLU A 220 -10.64 -18.55 -6.67
N LYS A 221 -11.88 -18.84 -7.12
CA LYS A 221 -12.65 -18.04 -8.08
C LYS A 221 -14.09 -17.92 -7.62
#